data_cfae7e1cc735ffd5907acb4b7c6988c3
#
_entry.id   cfae7e1cc735ffd5907acb4b7c6988c3
#
_cell.length_a   1.000
_cell.length_b   1.000
_cell.length_c   1.000
_cell.angle_alpha   90.00
_cell.angle_beta   90.00
_cell.angle_gamma   90.00
#
_symmetry.space_group_name_H-M   'P 1'
#
loop_
_entity.id
_entity.type
_entity.pdbx_description
1 polymer ?
#
loop_
_entity_poly.entity_id
_entity_poly.type
_entity_poly.pdbx_seq_one_letter_code
_entity_poly.pdbx_strand_id
1 'polypeptide(L)'
;MNLTSKALKITGKEKYQLDKKIGIGYMFRLFGKYGLMMARGRCISFGRKNVDKCVFVGCHVKVLEKRKLFMGNKVKLHDHVYIDALSRSGVILGDDVVLGRGTRIECTGSVEHVGKGVVIGSRSTFGNDCFFGAAGGIRIGEDVIAGQYIR
;
A
#
# COMPACT_ATOMS: atom_id res chain seq x y z
N MET A 1 -9.67 -10.23 27.82
CA MET A 1 -9.69 -9.77 26.39
C MET A 1 -8.27 -9.88 25.88
N ASN A 2 -7.98 -10.94 25.06
CA ASN A 2 -6.61 -11.33 24.70
C ASN A 2 -5.91 -10.29 23.79
N LEU A 3 -4.60 -10.08 24.02
CA LEU A 3 -3.74 -9.19 23.22
C LEU A 3 -3.85 -9.47 21.69
N THR A 4 -4.08 -10.72 21.31
CA THR A 4 -4.27 -11.17 19.91
C THR A 4 -5.51 -10.59 19.26
N SER A 5 -6.62 -10.43 19.99
CA SER A 5 -7.86 -9.84 19.46
C SER A 5 -7.72 -8.35 19.18
N LYS A 6 -6.94 -7.64 20.01
CA LYS A 6 -6.68 -6.20 19.84
C LYS A 6 -5.78 -5.92 18.63
N ALA A 7 -4.81 -6.79 18.36
CA ALA A 7 -3.92 -6.69 17.21
C ALA A 7 -4.63 -7.04 15.88
N LEU A 8 -5.56 -8.00 15.88
CA LEU A 8 -6.40 -8.33 14.71
C LEU A 8 -7.34 -7.17 14.33
N LYS A 9 -7.87 -6.42 15.30
CA LYS A 9 -8.65 -5.20 15.04
C LYS A 9 -7.86 -4.13 14.30
N ILE A 10 -6.58 -3.95 14.65
CA ILE A 10 -5.70 -2.96 14.00
C ILE A 10 -5.43 -3.33 12.53
N THR A 11 -5.41 -4.61 12.19
CA THR A 11 -5.15 -5.08 10.82
C THR A 11 -6.41 -5.19 9.95
N GLY A 12 -7.60 -4.88 10.48
CA GLY A 12 -8.87 -4.94 9.73
C GLY A 12 -9.37 -6.37 9.46
N LYS A 13 -8.84 -7.37 10.16
CA LYS A 13 -9.15 -8.79 9.95
C LYS A 13 -9.99 -9.39 11.09
N GLU A 14 -11.05 -8.72 11.49
CA GLU A 14 -11.89 -9.14 12.63
C GLU A 14 -12.56 -10.53 12.46
N LYS A 15 -12.71 -11.01 11.22
CA LYS A 15 -13.34 -12.31 10.91
C LYS A 15 -12.36 -13.49 10.77
N TYR A 16 -11.04 -13.26 10.87
CA TYR A 16 -10.08 -14.35 10.72
C TYR A 16 -9.85 -15.06 12.05
N GLN A 17 -10.30 -16.32 12.13
CA GLN A 17 -9.83 -17.23 13.16
C GLN A 17 -8.40 -17.66 12.81
N LEU A 18 -7.46 -17.35 13.69
CA LEU A 18 -6.08 -17.82 13.56
C LEU A 18 -6.06 -19.36 13.61
N ASP A 19 -5.43 -19.98 12.63
CA ASP A 19 -5.18 -21.41 12.65
C ASP A 19 -4.33 -21.75 13.90
N LYS A 20 -4.80 -22.71 14.70
CA LYS A 20 -4.13 -23.15 15.94
C LYS A 20 -2.71 -23.70 15.70
N LYS A 21 -2.39 -24.02 14.43
CA LYS A 21 -1.05 -24.49 14.02
C LYS A 21 -0.02 -23.37 13.89
N ILE A 22 -0.41 -22.09 13.95
CA ILE A 22 0.51 -20.98 13.84
C ILE A 22 1.30 -20.83 15.15
N GLY A 23 2.59 -21.12 15.11
CA GLY A 23 3.48 -21.00 16.26
C GLY A 23 3.60 -19.55 16.76
N ILE A 24 3.70 -19.40 18.08
CA ILE A 24 3.80 -18.11 18.77
C ILE A 24 4.97 -17.27 18.23
N GLY A 25 6.11 -17.88 17.92
CA GLY A 25 7.27 -17.19 17.35
C GLY A 25 7.00 -16.53 15.99
N TYR A 26 6.18 -17.19 15.15
CA TYR A 26 5.74 -16.60 13.88
C TYR A 26 4.87 -15.37 14.12
N MET A 27 3.97 -15.43 15.10
CA MET A 27 3.10 -14.31 15.48
C MET A 27 3.92 -13.09 15.93
N PHE A 28 4.91 -13.28 16.80
CA PHE A 28 5.78 -12.18 17.24
C PHE A 28 6.54 -11.54 16.07
N ARG A 29 7.06 -12.36 15.14
CA ARG A 29 7.71 -11.86 13.93
C ARG A 29 6.76 -11.04 13.06
N LEU A 30 5.53 -11.53 12.89
CA LEU A 30 4.49 -10.85 12.11
C LEU A 30 4.11 -9.50 12.74
N PHE A 31 3.86 -9.48 14.06
CA PHE A 31 3.54 -8.25 14.78
C PHE A 31 4.69 -7.25 14.74
N GLY A 32 5.94 -7.70 14.92
CA GLY A 32 7.13 -6.87 14.79
C GLY A 32 7.23 -6.24 13.40
N LYS A 33 7.02 -7.04 12.34
CA LYS A 33 7.02 -6.56 10.97
C LYS A 33 5.97 -5.47 10.75
N TYR A 34 4.72 -5.72 11.11
CA TYR A 34 3.64 -4.73 10.93
C TYR A 34 3.81 -3.51 11.83
N GLY A 35 4.33 -3.65 13.03
CA GLY A 35 4.68 -2.54 13.91
C GLY A 35 5.71 -1.60 13.29
N LEU A 36 6.80 -2.16 12.72
CA LEU A 36 7.80 -1.39 11.99
C LEU A 36 7.25 -0.74 10.71
N MET A 37 6.39 -1.45 9.98
CA MET A 37 5.74 -0.88 8.80
C MET A 37 4.85 0.31 9.17
N MET A 38 4.12 0.23 10.27
CA MET A 38 3.28 1.32 10.77
C MET A 38 4.12 2.50 11.24
N ALA A 39 5.24 2.27 11.93
CA ALA A 39 6.16 3.33 12.33
C ALA A 39 6.71 4.10 11.11
N ARG A 40 7.13 3.40 10.06
CA ARG A 40 7.56 4.03 8.79
C ARG A 40 6.42 4.78 8.11
N GLY A 41 5.21 4.20 8.13
CA GLY A 41 4.00 4.85 7.63
C GLY A 41 3.72 6.18 8.32
N ARG A 42 3.87 6.23 9.65
CA ARG A 42 3.78 7.48 10.44
C ARG A 42 4.79 8.52 10.00
N CYS A 43 6.03 8.13 9.73
CA CYS A 43 7.05 9.06 9.23
C CYS A 43 6.67 9.63 7.84
N ILE A 44 6.06 8.81 6.97
CA ILE A 44 5.62 9.27 5.65
C ILE A 44 4.38 10.16 5.74
N SER A 45 3.44 9.88 6.63
CA SER A 45 2.22 10.67 6.81
C SER A 45 2.42 11.95 7.62
N PHE A 46 3.55 12.09 8.33
CA PHE A 46 3.81 13.25 9.17
C PHE A 46 3.78 14.56 8.38
N GLY A 47 2.95 15.49 8.83
CA GLY A 47 2.77 16.79 8.18
C GLY A 47 2.01 16.78 6.84
N ARG A 48 1.43 15.64 6.44
CA ARG A 48 0.68 15.49 5.18
C ARG A 48 -0.80 15.27 5.42
N LYS A 49 -1.63 16.03 4.70
CA LYS A 49 -3.09 15.90 4.74
C LYS A 49 -3.62 14.85 3.74
N ASN A 50 -2.82 14.49 2.75
CA ASN A 50 -3.18 13.57 1.66
C ASN A 50 -2.81 12.10 1.95
N VAL A 51 -2.27 11.81 3.11
CA VAL A 51 -1.94 10.45 3.55
C VAL A 51 -2.56 10.22 4.92
N ASP A 52 -3.34 9.13 5.06
CA ASP A 52 -3.93 8.78 6.34
C ASP A 52 -2.84 8.42 7.38
N LYS A 53 -3.19 8.58 8.66
CA LYS A 53 -2.28 8.30 9.78
C LYS A 53 -2.02 6.81 10.00
N CYS A 54 -2.88 5.94 9.49
CA CYS A 54 -2.79 4.49 9.64
C CYS A 54 -2.41 3.83 8.30
N VAL A 55 -1.18 4.04 7.84
CA VAL A 55 -0.63 3.37 6.67
C VAL A 55 0.55 2.49 7.06
N PHE A 56 0.77 1.42 6.31
CA PHE A 56 1.83 0.45 6.55
C PHE A 56 2.85 0.51 5.40
N VAL A 57 4.09 0.82 5.70
CA VAL A 57 5.15 0.99 4.70
C VAL A 57 6.30 0.04 4.97
N GLY A 58 6.60 -0.80 4.00
CA GLY A 58 7.69 -1.78 4.03
C GLY A 58 9.08 -1.14 3.98
N CYS A 59 10.10 -2.00 3.89
CA CYS A 59 11.48 -1.58 3.70
C CYS A 59 11.71 -1.12 2.26
N HIS A 60 12.62 -0.17 2.07
CA HIS A 60 13.06 0.29 0.74
C HIS A 60 11.93 0.77 -0.18
N VAL A 61 10.82 1.22 0.39
CA VAL A 61 9.75 1.87 -0.38
C VAL A 61 10.25 3.24 -0.83
N LYS A 62 10.19 3.48 -2.14
CA LYS A 62 10.61 4.73 -2.75
C LYS A 62 9.41 5.43 -3.38
N VAL A 63 9.18 6.69 -3.00
CA VAL A 63 8.12 7.51 -3.56
C VAL A 63 8.70 8.83 -4.05
N LEU A 64 8.55 9.08 -5.34
CA LEU A 64 8.85 10.36 -5.98
C LEU A 64 7.57 11.20 -6.02
N GLU A 65 7.72 12.52 -6.05
CA GLU A 65 6.61 13.48 -6.03
C GLU A 65 5.54 13.17 -4.96
N LYS A 66 6.00 12.98 -3.76
CA LYS A 66 5.19 12.58 -2.60
C LYS A 66 3.96 13.48 -2.36
N ARG A 67 3.95 14.72 -2.86
CA ARG A 67 2.82 15.65 -2.75
C ARG A 67 1.62 15.20 -3.58
N LYS A 68 1.86 14.39 -4.61
CA LYS A 68 0.84 13.85 -5.51
C LYS A 68 0.45 12.40 -5.19
N LEU A 69 0.92 11.86 -4.06
CA LEU A 69 0.48 10.56 -3.54
C LEU A 69 -0.60 10.77 -2.49
N PHE A 70 -1.77 10.19 -2.72
CA PHE A 70 -2.92 10.17 -1.81
C PHE A 70 -3.14 8.73 -1.35
N MET A 71 -3.17 8.50 -0.05
CA MET A 71 -3.38 7.17 0.53
C MET A 71 -4.46 7.23 1.60
N GLY A 72 -5.46 6.39 1.45
CA GLY A 72 -6.50 6.16 2.43
C GLY A 72 -6.02 5.37 3.65
N ASN A 73 -6.97 4.98 4.48
CA ASN A 73 -6.73 4.26 5.72
C ASN A 73 -6.25 2.83 5.43
N LYS A 74 -5.33 2.32 6.27
CA LYS A 74 -4.79 0.96 6.22
C LYS A 74 -4.16 0.53 4.90
N VAL A 75 -3.77 1.47 4.04
CA VAL A 75 -2.99 1.16 2.84
C VAL A 75 -1.70 0.45 3.24
N LYS A 76 -1.34 -0.62 2.51
CA LYS A 76 -0.13 -1.42 2.74
C LYS A 76 0.76 -1.37 1.51
N LEU A 77 1.90 -0.74 1.63
CA LEU A 77 2.98 -0.79 0.65
C LEU A 77 4.00 -1.80 1.16
N HIS A 78 4.14 -2.95 0.49
CA HIS A 78 5.15 -3.93 0.88
C HIS A 78 6.57 -3.49 0.50
N ASP A 79 7.56 -4.32 0.85
CA ASP A 79 8.97 -4.01 0.65
C ASP A 79 9.28 -3.74 -0.83
N HIS A 80 10.20 -2.81 -1.11
CA HIS A 80 10.66 -2.44 -2.44
C HIS A 80 9.59 -1.89 -3.40
N VAL A 81 8.45 -1.44 -2.89
CA VAL A 81 7.46 -0.73 -3.72
C VAL A 81 8.05 0.58 -4.20
N TYR A 82 7.89 0.85 -5.49
CA TYR A 82 8.31 2.09 -6.13
C TYR A 82 7.11 2.83 -6.70
N ILE A 83 6.96 4.09 -6.35
CA ILE A 83 5.88 4.95 -6.86
C ILE A 83 6.48 6.25 -7.38
N ASP A 84 6.39 6.47 -8.68
CA ASP A 84 6.56 7.79 -9.27
C ASP A 84 5.19 8.41 -9.48
N ALA A 85 4.81 9.34 -8.60
CA ALA A 85 3.50 9.99 -8.60
C ALA A 85 3.46 11.25 -9.48
N LEU A 86 4.53 11.53 -10.25
CA LEU A 86 4.56 12.68 -11.16
C LEU A 86 3.49 12.51 -12.25
N SER A 87 2.36 13.18 -12.08
CA SER A 87 1.24 13.11 -13.01
C SER A 87 0.28 14.27 -12.80
N ARG A 88 -0.69 14.45 -13.68
CA ARG A 88 -1.69 15.52 -13.55
C ARG A 88 -2.60 15.30 -12.35
N SER A 89 -3.10 14.08 -12.16
CA SER A 89 -4.06 13.74 -11.09
C SER A 89 -3.40 13.09 -9.86
N GLY A 90 -2.13 12.72 -9.93
CA GLY A 90 -1.44 12.01 -8.85
C GLY A 90 -1.72 10.50 -8.85
N VAL A 91 -1.29 9.84 -7.79
CA VAL A 91 -1.59 8.45 -7.46
C VAL A 91 -2.54 8.45 -6.27
N ILE A 92 -3.72 7.89 -6.45
CA ILE A 92 -4.77 7.83 -5.43
C ILE A 92 -5.01 6.37 -5.10
N LEU A 93 -4.73 5.99 -3.86
CA LEU A 93 -4.98 4.66 -3.31
C LEU A 93 -6.11 4.77 -2.27
N GLY A 94 -7.20 4.08 -2.49
CA GLY A 94 -8.32 4.01 -1.55
C GLY A 94 -7.97 3.29 -0.25
N ASP A 95 -8.93 3.11 0.63
CA ASP A 95 -8.75 2.41 1.90
C ASP A 95 -8.43 0.93 1.70
N ASP A 96 -7.63 0.36 2.59
CA ASP A 96 -7.26 -1.05 2.59
C ASP A 96 -6.61 -1.55 1.28
N VAL A 97 -6.05 -0.68 0.45
CA VAL A 97 -5.30 -1.07 -0.74
C VAL A 97 -3.97 -1.71 -0.34
N VAL A 98 -3.64 -2.84 -0.99
CA VAL A 98 -2.39 -3.56 -0.77
C VAL A 98 -1.58 -3.62 -2.07
N LEU A 99 -0.37 -3.11 -2.05
CA LEU A 99 0.62 -3.28 -3.11
C LEU A 99 1.69 -4.28 -2.65
N GLY A 100 1.80 -5.41 -3.36
CA GLY A 100 2.77 -6.46 -3.09
C GLY A 100 4.21 -6.00 -3.27
N ARG A 101 5.15 -6.80 -2.79
CA ARG A 101 6.58 -6.50 -2.85
C ARG A 101 7.02 -6.25 -4.30
N GLY A 102 7.91 -5.27 -4.50
CA GLY A 102 8.47 -4.97 -5.81
C GLY A 102 7.51 -4.31 -6.81
N THR A 103 6.26 -4.07 -6.41
CA THR A 103 5.28 -3.41 -7.29
C THR A 103 5.72 -2.00 -7.62
N ARG A 104 5.57 -1.63 -8.90
CA ARG A 104 5.97 -0.32 -9.44
C ARG A 104 4.78 0.40 -10.05
N ILE A 105 4.66 1.68 -9.75
CA ILE A 105 3.72 2.61 -10.38
C ILE A 105 4.54 3.73 -11.00
N GLU A 106 4.45 3.89 -12.32
CA GLU A 106 5.14 4.95 -13.04
C GLU A 106 4.12 5.75 -13.86
N CYS A 107 3.90 6.99 -13.46
CA CYS A 107 2.87 7.84 -14.06
C CYS A 107 3.36 8.66 -15.24
N THR A 108 4.67 8.88 -15.35
CA THR A 108 5.26 9.73 -16.42
C THR A 108 6.44 9.03 -17.04
N GLY A 109 6.38 8.79 -18.34
CA GLY A 109 7.48 8.20 -19.10
C GLY A 109 8.42 9.25 -19.75
N SER A 110 7.98 10.50 -19.85
CA SER A 110 8.74 11.62 -20.42
C SER A 110 8.39 12.93 -19.74
N VAL A 111 9.39 13.78 -19.55
CA VAL A 111 9.17 15.12 -18.95
C VAL A 111 8.41 16.08 -19.86
N GLU A 112 8.36 15.79 -21.17
CA GLU A 112 7.60 16.60 -22.12
C GLU A 112 6.09 16.42 -22.00
N HIS A 113 5.66 15.21 -21.58
CA HIS A 113 4.25 14.87 -21.44
C HIS A 113 3.98 14.22 -20.09
N VAL A 114 3.54 15.04 -19.14
CA VAL A 114 3.15 14.56 -17.79
C VAL A 114 1.93 13.66 -17.91
N GLY A 115 2.03 12.44 -17.40
CA GLY A 115 0.98 11.43 -17.45
C GLY A 115 -0.27 11.80 -16.65
N LYS A 116 -1.36 11.06 -16.87
CA LYS A 116 -2.65 11.32 -16.24
C LYS A 116 -2.69 10.90 -14.76
N GLY A 117 -2.12 9.75 -14.41
CA GLY A 117 -2.07 9.24 -13.03
C GLY A 117 -2.82 7.93 -12.81
N VAL A 118 -2.91 7.51 -11.55
CA VAL A 118 -3.51 6.23 -11.14
C VAL A 118 -4.57 6.45 -10.07
N VAL A 119 -5.70 5.79 -10.21
CA VAL A 119 -6.72 5.67 -9.16
C VAL A 119 -6.98 4.20 -8.91
N ILE A 120 -6.79 3.75 -7.68
CA ILE A 120 -7.11 2.39 -7.22
C ILE A 120 -8.16 2.49 -6.13
N GLY A 121 -9.30 1.84 -6.36
CA GLY A 121 -10.41 1.78 -5.42
C GLY A 121 -10.09 0.97 -4.16
N SER A 122 -10.88 1.17 -3.13
CA SER A 122 -10.70 0.58 -1.81
C SER A 122 -10.75 -0.95 -1.84
N ARG A 123 -10.10 -1.60 -0.85
CA ARG A 123 -10.07 -3.05 -0.64
C ARG A 123 -9.46 -3.85 -1.80
N SER A 124 -8.67 -3.19 -2.64
CA SER A 124 -8.00 -3.81 -3.78
C SER A 124 -6.60 -4.29 -3.40
N THR A 125 -6.25 -5.51 -3.82
CA THR A 125 -4.99 -6.18 -3.48
C THR A 125 -4.28 -6.62 -4.75
N PHE A 126 -3.01 -6.27 -4.85
CA PHE A 126 -2.11 -6.64 -5.95
C PHE A 126 -0.97 -7.49 -5.41
N GLY A 127 -0.67 -8.57 -6.12
CA GLY A 127 0.44 -9.46 -5.80
C GLY A 127 1.81 -8.78 -5.98
N ASN A 128 2.86 -9.59 -5.92
CA ASN A 128 4.21 -9.08 -6.02
C ASN A 128 4.58 -8.72 -7.47
N ASP A 129 5.53 -7.80 -7.62
CA ASP A 129 6.19 -7.45 -8.87
C ASP A 129 5.23 -7.03 -10.00
N CYS A 130 4.12 -6.38 -9.63
CA CYS A 130 3.20 -5.77 -10.59
C CYS A 130 3.75 -4.44 -11.12
N PHE A 131 3.43 -4.11 -12.38
CA PHE A 131 3.83 -2.86 -13.02
C PHE A 131 2.62 -2.10 -13.55
N PHE A 132 2.52 -0.83 -13.17
CA PHE A 132 1.48 0.08 -13.63
C PHE A 132 2.09 1.25 -14.38
N GLY A 133 2.16 1.14 -15.72
CA GLY A 133 2.60 2.22 -16.62
C GLY A 133 1.44 3.17 -16.91
N ALA A 134 1.31 4.25 -16.16
CA ALA A 134 0.11 5.06 -16.11
C ALA A 134 0.20 6.42 -16.84
N ALA A 135 1.01 6.51 -17.88
CA ALA A 135 1.09 7.72 -18.70
C ALA A 135 -0.27 8.08 -19.33
N GLY A 136 -1.01 7.07 -19.82
CA GLY A 136 -2.36 7.21 -20.34
C GLY A 136 -3.47 7.35 -19.28
N GLY A 137 -3.12 7.08 -18.01
CA GLY A 137 -4.05 7.00 -16.89
C GLY A 137 -4.56 5.57 -16.65
N ILE A 138 -4.64 5.18 -15.38
CA ILE A 138 -5.19 3.88 -14.95
C ILE A 138 -6.27 4.13 -13.91
N ARG A 139 -7.42 3.49 -14.08
CA ARG A 139 -8.49 3.47 -13.08
C ARG A 139 -8.88 2.04 -12.78
N ILE A 140 -8.73 1.64 -11.52
CA ILE A 140 -9.08 0.32 -10.99
C ILE A 140 -10.20 0.50 -9.97
N GLY A 141 -11.22 -0.34 -10.04
CA GLY A 141 -12.36 -0.30 -9.12
C GLY A 141 -12.02 -0.76 -7.71
N GLU A 142 -13.06 -0.97 -6.91
CA GLU A 142 -12.96 -1.51 -5.56
C GLU A 142 -12.98 -3.05 -5.57
N ASP A 143 -12.54 -3.67 -4.46
CA ASP A 143 -12.60 -5.10 -4.22
C ASP A 143 -11.88 -5.97 -5.27
N VAL A 144 -10.88 -5.42 -5.96
CA VAL A 144 -10.08 -6.13 -6.96
C VAL A 144 -9.01 -6.99 -6.29
N ILE A 145 -8.95 -8.27 -6.64
CA ILE A 145 -7.84 -9.15 -6.26
C ILE A 145 -7.07 -9.53 -7.52
N ALA A 146 -5.82 -9.15 -7.56
CA ALA A 146 -4.96 -9.34 -8.71
C ALA A 146 -3.71 -10.15 -8.32
N GLY A 147 -3.28 -11.06 -9.20
CA GLY A 147 -2.12 -11.91 -8.99
C GLY A 147 -0.80 -11.16 -9.07
N GLN A 148 0.27 -11.93 -9.20
CA GLN A 148 1.64 -11.41 -9.37
C GLN A 148 1.93 -11.10 -10.84
N TYR A 149 2.96 -10.26 -11.09
CA TYR A 149 3.48 -9.95 -12.43
C TYR A 149 2.46 -9.37 -13.41
N ILE A 150 1.46 -8.64 -12.91
CA ILE A 150 0.52 -7.90 -13.77
C ILE A 150 1.25 -6.73 -14.42
N ARG A 151 1.01 -6.57 -15.74
CA ARG A 151 1.59 -5.49 -16.55
C ARG A 151 0.55 -4.90 -17.48
#